data_272370eefbe13f74e5230f4d5d1469c3
#
_entry.id   272370eefbe13f74e5230f4d5d1469c3
#
_cell.length_a   1.000
_cell.length_b   1.000
_cell.length_c   1.000
_cell.angle_alpha   90.00
_cell.angle_beta   90.00
_cell.angle_gamma   90.00
#
_symmetry.space_group_name_H-M   'P 1'
#
loop_
_entity.id
_entity.type
_entity.pdbx_description
1 polymer ?
#
loop_
_entity_poly.entity_id
_entity_poly.type
_entity_poly.pdbx_seq_one_letter_code
_entity_poly.pdbx_strand_id
1 'polypeptide(L)'
;DMFAYKYIFICNPDTILKSKLSYSMLEENDTCIAPQIIARNGKKQNPYWVCENKISEFLIYKGYKKNNTFLLYAGIGINKIIRELFNIYIKCSRKNRIAVYACHGSFFAMSEKFIEESKFRYDEQMFLFYEEAYLAKKIKDDGKKIYYYKNIIVDHKEDGSMDLANIEEYSHLKDSYILYYERY
;
A
#
# COMPACT_ATOMS: atom_id res chain seq x y z
N ASP A 1 -26.00 7.12 -14.70
CA ASP A 1 -24.86 6.22 -14.48
C ASP A 1 -24.73 5.30 -15.67
N MET A 2 -23.64 5.46 -16.43
CA MET A 2 -23.48 4.72 -17.68
C MET A 2 -23.01 3.26 -17.44
N PHE A 3 -22.43 2.96 -16.27
CA PHE A 3 -22.01 1.61 -15.88
C PHE A 3 -22.15 1.41 -14.38
N ALA A 4 -22.81 0.32 -13.97
CA ALA A 4 -22.79 -0.15 -12.58
C ALA A 4 -21.53 -1.01 -12.36
N TYR A 5 -20.72 -0.69 -11.38
CA TYR A 5 -19.56 -1.47 -10.97
C TYR A 5 -19.58 -1.67 -9.44
N LYS A 6 -18.89 -2.68 -8.95
CA LYS A 6 -18.75 -2.91 -7.50
C LYS A 6 -17.34 -2.57 -7.02
N TYR A 7 -16.34 -2.72 -7.88
CA TYR A 7 -14.94 -2.42 -7.59
C TYR A 7 -14.29 -1.73 -8.78
N ILE A 8 -13.44 -0.76 -8.50
CA ILE A 8 -12.50 -0.17 -9.45
C ILE A 8 -11.11 -0.71 -9.13
N PHE A 9 -10.45 -1.28 -10.14
CA PHE A 9 -9.08 -1.74 -10.06
C PHE A 9 -8.14 -0.65 -10.55
N ILE A 10 -7.17 -0.31 -9.71
CA ILE A 10 -6.06 0.59 -10.04
C ILE A 10 -4.83 -0.29 -10.23
N CYS A 11 -4.18 -0.19 -11.37
CA CYS A 11 -3.04 -1.03 -11.70
C CYS A 11 -2.01 -0.27 -12.54
N ASN A 12 -0.74 -0.48 -12.22
CA ASN A 12 0.36 0.00 -13.05
C ASN A 12 0.42 -0.82 -14.36
N PRO A 13 0.89 -0.23 -15.47
CA PRO A 13 0.95 -0.91 -16.77
C PRO A 13 1.92 -2.11 -16.80
N ASP A 14 2.85 -2.19 -15.86
CA ASP A 14 3.84 -3.26 -15.69
C ASP A 14 3.41 -4.36 -14.72
N THR A 15 2.12 -4.42 -14.36
CA THR A 15 1.53 -5.47 -13.53
C THR A 15 0.80 -6.52 -14.37
N ILE A 16 0.86 -7.79 -13.95
CA ILE A 16 0.17 -8.91 -14.61
C ILE A 16 -0.58 -9.72 -13.57
N LEU A 17 -1.91 -9.80 -13.70
CA LEU A 17 -2.72 -10.68 -12.87
C LEU A 17 -2.48 -12.14 -13.29
N LYS A 18 -1.95 -12.95 -12.36
CA LYS A 18 -1.61 -14.36 -12.58
C LYS A 18 -2.69 -15.33 -12.14
N SER A 19 -3.45 -14.96 -11.13
CA SER A 19 -4.56 -15.78 -10.66
C SER A 19 -5.85 -15.43 -11.38
N LYS A 20 -6.76 -16.41 -11.48
CA LYS A 20 -8.13 -16.11 -11.88
C LYS A 20 -8.77 -15.23 -10.81
N LEU A 21 -9.32 -14.10 -11.21
CA LEU A 21 -10.10 -13.24 -10.35
C LEU A 21 -11.59 -13.50 -10.60
N SER A 22 -12.33 -13.81 -9.54
CA SER A 22 -13.78 -13.95 -9.57
C SER A 22 -14.38 -13.12 -8.45
N TYR A 23 -15.51 -12.48 -8.72
CA TYR A 23 -16.25 -11.74 -7.70
C TYR A 23 -16.58 -12.60 -6.47
N SER A 24 -16.86 -13.88 -6.66
CA SER A 24 -17.11 -14.85 -5.57
C SER A 24 -15.93 -15.08 -4.61
N MET A 25 -14.72 -14.61 -4.97
CA MET A 25 -13.54 -14.66 -4.11
C MET A 25 -13.45 -13.48 -3.14
N LEU A 26 -14.25 -12.44 -3.37
CA LEU A 26 -14.24 -11.19 -2.61
C LEU A 26 -15.40 -11.17 -1.64
N GLU A 27 -15.19 -10.59 -0.47
CA GLU A 27 -16.28 -10.33 0.48
C GLU A 27 -17.05 -9.07 0.05
N GLU A 28 -18.37 -9.11 0.14
CA GLU A 28 -19.26 -8.09 -0.40
C GLU A 28 -19.02 -6.67 0.15
N ASN A 29 -18.50 -6.60 1.38
CA ASN A 29 -18.29 -5.32 2.08
C ASN A 29 -16.80 -4.90 2.17
N ASP A 30 -15.93 -5.51 1.37
CA ASP A 30 -14.53 -5.11 1.37
C ASP A 30 -14.36 -3.71 0.76
N THR A 31 -13.79 -2.82 1.53
CA THR A 31 -13.55 -1.43 1.11
C THR A 31 -12.40 -1.33 0.13
N CYS A 32 -11.31 -2.00 0.46
CA CYS A 32 -10.11 -2.02 -0.37
C CYS A 32 -9.49 -3.42 -0.37
N ILE A 33 -9.10 -3.87 -1.55
CA ILE A 33 -8.55 -5.19 -1.82
C ILE A 33 -7.09 -5.05 -2.24
N ALA A 34 -6.20 -5.70 -1.49
CA ALA A 34 -4.77 -5.74 -1.74
C ALA A 34 -4.35 -7.17 -2.12
N PRO A 35 -4.01 -7.49 -3.39
CA PRO A 35 -3.56 -8.80 -3.79
C PRO A 35 -2.14 -9.09 -3.28
N GLN A 36 -1.70 -10.35 -3.36
CA GLN A 36 -0.30 -10.69 -3.20
C GLN A 36 0.47 -10.25 -4.45
N ILE A 37 1.25 -9.17 -4.32
CA ILE A 37 2.11 -8.66 -5.40
C ILE A 37 3.49 -9.28 -5.24
N ILE A 38 4.01 -9.83 -6.33
CA ILE A 38 5.33 -10.45 -6.40
C ILE A 38 6.18 -9.62 -7.37
N ALA A 39 7.23 -9.00 -6.84
CA ALA A 39 8.21 -8.26 -7.62
C ALA A 39 9.07 -9.21 -8.48
N ARG A 40 9.76 -8.68 -9.49
CA ARG A 40 10.65 -9.43 -10.39
C ARG A 40 11.70 -10.27 -9.65
N ASN A 41 12.18 -9.81 -8.51
CA ASN A 41 13.14 -10.53 -7.66
C ASN A 41 12.50 -11.55 -6.72
N GLY A 42 11.19 -11.83 -6.86
CA GLY A 42 10.43 -12.77 -6.04
C GLY A 42 10.00 -12.25 -4.67
N LYS A 43 10.32 -11.01 -4.32
CA LYS A 43 9.88 -10.40 -3.06
C LYS A 43 8.40 -10.03 -3.10
N LYS A 44 7.72 -10.20 -1.97
CA LYS A 44 6.34 -9.75 -1.79
C LYS A 44 6.32 -8.25 -1.48
N GLN A 45 5.51 -7.50 -2.21
CA GLN A 45 5.35 -6.05 -2.01
C GLN A 45 4.15 -5.70 -1.14
N ASN A 46 3.10 -6.55 -1.14
CA ASN A 46 1.96 -6.39 -0.24
C ASN A 46 2.08 -7.28 1.01
N PRO A 47 1.62 -6.77 2.16
CA PRO A 47 1.16 -5.40 2.40
C PRO A 47 2.31 -4.38 2.39
N TYR A 48 2.01 -3.13 2.02
CA TYR A 48 2.98 -2.03 2.11
C TYR A 48 3.32 -1.75 3.59
N TRP A 49 2.28 -1.56 4.43
CA TRP A 49 2.38 -1.60 5.89
C TRP A 49 1.36 -2.56 6.47
N VAL A 50 1.81 -3.44 7.36
CA VAL A 50 0.96 -4.44 8.03
C VAL A 50 0.01 -3.78 9.02
N CYS A 51 0.54 -2.86 9.82
CA CYS A 51 -0.20 -2.08 10.81
C CYS A 51 0.32 -0.65 10.83
N GLU A 52 -0.50 0.27 11.29
CA GLU A 52 -0.04 1.61 11.65
C GLU A 52 0.96 1.50 12.81
N ASN A 53 2.12 2.12 12.67
CA ASN A 53 3.15 2.11 13.71
C ASN A 53 3.73 3.51 13.93
N LYS A 54 3.11 4.23 14.86
CA LYS A 54 3.49 5.62 15.18
C LYS A 54 4.96 5.80 15.59
N ILE A 55 5.58 4.75 16.16
CA ILE A 55 7.02 4.82 16.54
C ILE A 55 7.87 4.80 15.27
N SER A 56 7.64 3.86 14.36
CA SER A 56 8.39 3.80 13.11
C SER A 56 8.16 5.04 12.25
N GLU A 57 6.92 5.51 12.16
CA GLU A 57 6.55 6.73 11.44
C GLU A 57 7.28 7.96 12.00
N PHE A 58 7.28 8.13 13.32
CA PHE A 58 8.02 9.20 13.99
C PHE A 58 9.53 9.14 13.74
N LEU A 59 10.12 7.95 13.81
CA LEU A 59 11.56 7.76 13.55
C LEU A 59 11.92 8.10 12.12
N ILE A 60 11.13 7.65 11.13
CA ILE A 60 11.32 7.95 9.71
C ILE A 60 11.18 9.45 9.48
N TYR A 61 10.12 10.07 10.02
CA TYR A 61 9.91 11.53 9.93
C TYR A 61 11.10 12.32 10.48
N LYS A 62 11.55 11.99 11.70
CA LYS A 62 12.73 12.65 12.31
C LYS A 62 14.01 12.37 11.52
N GLY A 63 14.14 11.18 10.97
CA GLY A 63 15.24 10.81 10.09
C GLY A 63 15.31 11.71 8.86
N TYR A 64 14.21 11.87 8.15
CA TYR A 64 14.12 12.76 7.00
C TYR A 64 14.29 14.23 7.37
N LYS A 65 13.58 14.72 8.39
CA LYS A 65 13.60 16.15 8.77
C LYS A 65 14.95 16.61 9.27
N LYS A 66 15.71 15.74 9.96
CA LYS A 66 17.03 16.04 10.52
C LYS A 66 18.20 15.53 9.68
N ASN A 67 17.92 14.93 8.50
CA ASN A 67 18.91 14.22 7.68
C ASN A 67 19.72 13.18 8.50
N ASN A 68 19.03 12.49 9.45
CA ASN A 68 19.64 11.50 10.33
C ASN A 68 19.33 10.09 9.82
N THR A 69 20.33 9.47 9.18
CA THR A 69 20.22 8.13 8.60
C THR A 69 19.98 7.04 9.62
N PHE A 70 20.51 7.18 10.83
CA PHE A 70 20.29 6.19 11.89
C PHE A 70 18.80 6.11 12.29
N LEU A 71 18.15 7.26 12.53
CA LEU A 71 16.72 7.29 12.84
C LEU A 71 15.88 6.77 11.66
N LEU A 72 16.24 7.15 10.45
CA LEU A 72 15.56 6.69 9.25
C LEU A 72 15.59 5.16 9.14
N TYR A 73 16.79 4.56 9.20
CA TYR A 73 16.94 3.11 9.11
C TYR A 73 16.37 2.36 10.32
N ALA A 74 16.37 2.95 11.51
CA ALA A 74 15.70 2.36 12.67
C ALA A 74 14.19 2.25 12.43
N GLY A 75 13.51 3.30 11.92
CA GLY A 75 12.10 3.27 11.60
C GLY A 75 11.76 2.30 10.48
N ILE A 76 12.54 2.30 9.39
CA ILE A 76 12.39 1.35 8.27
C ILE A 76 12.60 -0.09 8.76
N GLY A 77 13.59 -0.32 9.61
CA GLY A 77 13.91 -1.63 10.18
C GLY A 77 12.76 -2.21 11.01
N ILE A 78 12.09 -1.39 11.82
CA ILE A 78 10.90 -1.81 12.58
C ILE A 78 9.82 -2.32 11.63
N ASN A 79 9.47 -1.55 10.59
CA ASN A 79 8.46 -1.96 9.61
C ASN A 79 8.87 -3.23 8.85
N LYS A 80 10.16 -3.39 8.55
CA LYS A 80 10.66 -4.61 7.91
C LYS A 80 10.49 -5.83 8.80
N ILE A 81 10.81 -5.73 10.10
CA ILE A 81 10.63 -6.83 11.06
C ILE A 81 9.14 -7.20 11.16
N ILE A 82 8.25 -6.23 11.30
CA ILE A 82 6.80 -6.46 11.36
C ILE A 82 6.32 -7.20 10.09
N ARG A 83 6.81 -6.79 8.92
CA ARG A 83 6.45 -7.44 7.65
C ARG A 83 6.97 -8.87 7.54
N GLU A 84 8.18 -9.15 8.03
CA GLU A 84 8.70 -10.53 8.05
C GLU A 84 7.91 -11.43 9.00
N LEU A 85 7.55 -10.94 10.18
CA LEU A 85 6.67 -11.67 11.11
C LEU A 85 5.30 -11.95 10.48
N PHE A 86 4.73 -10.96 9.78
CA PHE A 86 3.49 -11.15 9.02
C PHE A 86 3.64 -12.19 7.92
N ASN A 87 4.74 -12.19 7.17
CA ASN A 87 5.02 -13.18 6.15
C ASN A 87 5.08 -14.62 6.71
N ILE A 88 5.65 -14.79 7.90
CA ILE A 88 5.64 -16.07 8.62
C ILE A 88 4.20 -16.43 9.02
N TYR A 89 3.47 -15.50 9.60
CA TYR A 89 2.07 -15.71 9.98
C TYR A 89 1.21 -16.16 8.81
N ILE A 90 1.27 -15.49 7.64
CA ILE A 90 0.46 -15.86 6.49
C ILE A 90 0.84 -17.20 5.86
N LYS A 91 2.10 -17.65 6.00
CA LYS A 91 2.50 -19.00 5.56
C LYS A 91 1.81 -20.08 6.39
N CYS A 92 1.69 -19.87 7.71
CA CYS A 92 1.07 -20.80 8.64
C CYS A 92 -0.46 -20.66 8.68
N SER A 93 -1.00 -19.52 8.30
CA SER A 93 -2.43 -19.25 8.35
C SER A 93 -3.17 -19.93 7.20
N ARG A 94 -4.33 -20.49 7.52
CA ARG A 94 -5.30 -21.01 6.52
C ARG A 94 -6.19 -19.89 5.94
N LYS A 95 -6.13 -18.68 6.50
CA LYS A 95 -6.93 -17.53 6.04
C LYS A 95 -6.39 -17.01 4.71
N ASN A 96 -7.27 -16.80 3.74
CA ASN A 96 -6.94 -16.16 2.47
C ASN A 96 -7.12 -14.66 2.50
N ARG A 97 -7.91 -14.14 3.44
CA ARG A 97 -8.25 -12.73 3.62
C ARG A 97 -7.82 -12.24 4.99
N ILE A 98 -6.98 -11.22 5.06
CA ILE A 98 -6.38 -10.70 6.29
C ILE A 98 -6.39 -9.18 6.24
N ALA A 99 -6.89 -8.53 7.31
CA ALA A 99 -6.85 -7.08 7.41
C ALA A 99 -5.41 -6.58 7.56
N VAL A 100 -5.06 -5.54 6.82
CA VAL A 100 -3.76 -4.85 6.85
C VAL A 100 -3.97 -3.34 6.87
N TYR A 101 -2.92 -2.57 7.15
CA TYR A 101 -3.03 -1.11 7.22
C TYR A 101 -2.95 -0.47 5.84
N ALA A 102 -1.88 -0.73 5.08
CA ALA A 102 -1.68 -0.12 3.76
C ALA A 102 -1.36 -1.16 2.69
N CYS A 103 -1.88 -0.96 1.49
CA CYS A 103 -1.55 -1.73 0.30
C CYS A 103 -0.49 -1.02 -0.54
N HIS A 104 0.14 -1.75 -1.44
CA HIS A 104 1.07 -1.23 -2.43
C HIS A 104 0.30 -0.64 -3.62
N GLY A 105 0.70 0.55 -4.11
CA GLY A 105 -0.01 1.31 -5.13
C GLY A 105 0.00 0.69 -6.52
N SER A 106 0.89 -0.28 -6.80
CA SER A 106 1.00 -0.85 -8.15
C SER A 106 -0.21 -1.68 -8.58
N PHE A 107 -0.96 -2.27 -7.62
CA PHE A 107 -2.20 -2.98 -7.92
C PHE A 107 -3.08 -3.10 -6.68
N PHE A 108 -4.27 -2.54 -6.74
CA PHE A 108 -5.29 -2.68 -5.68
C PHE A 108 -6.68 -2.39 -6.25
N ALA A 109 -7.73 -2.67 -5.46
CA ALA A 109 -9.08 -2.29 -5.84
C ALA A 109 -9.79 -1.57 -4.71
N MET A 110 -10.66 -0.64 -5.06
CA MET A 110 -11.55 0.06 -4.14
C MET A 110 -13.00 -0.24 -4.49
N SER A 111 -13.85 -0.40 -3.46
CA SER A 111 -15.29 -0.55 -3.68
C SER A 111 -15.92 0.77 -4.13
N GLU A 112 -16.90 0.67 -5.04
CA GLU A 112 -17.75 1.81 -5.44
C GLU A 112 -18.30 2.54 -4.22
N LYS A 113 -18.87 1.77 -3.28
CA LYS A 113 -19.44 2.30 -2.05
C LYS A 113 -18.48 3.21 -1.27
N PHE A 114 -17.21 2.79 -1.13
CA PHE A 114 -16.21 3.63 -0.47
C PHE A 114 -15.96 4.93 -1.24
N ILE A 115 -15.78 4.84 -2.55
CA ILE A 115 -15.48 6.01 -3.41
C ILE A 115 -16.61 7.03 -3.33
N GLU A 116 -17.86 6.59 -3.37
CA GLU A 116 -19.04 7.46 -3.33
C GLU A 116 -19.30 8.05 -1.94
N GLU A 117 -19.27 7.23 -0.88
CA GLU A 117 -19.54 7.68 0.49
C GLU A 117 -18.45 8.61 1.03
N SER A 118 -17.18 8.28 0.82
CA SER A 118 -16.04 9.08 1.32
C SER A 118 -15.74 10.30 0.46
N LYS A 119 -16.25 10.35 -0.79
CA LYS A 119 -15.85 11.31 -1.82
C LYS A 119 -14.33 11.38 -1.95
N PHE A 120 -13.69 10.22 -1.83
CA PHE A 120 -12.24 10.09 -1.81
C PHE A 120 -11.58 10.79 -2.99
N ARG A 121 -10.55 11.57 -2.69
CA ARG A 121 -9.65 12.21 -3.65
C ARG A 121 -8.23 12.12 -3.10
N TYR A 122 -7.26 11.87 -3.97
CA TYR A 122 -5.87 11.98 -3.59
C TYR A 122 -5.49 13.44 -3.35
N ASP A 123 -4.53 13.67 -2.45
CA ASP A 123 -3.95 15.00 -2.25
C ASP A 123 -2.98 15.30 -3.40
N GLU A 124 -3.31 16.30 -4.22
CA GLU A 124 -2.50 16.70 -5.39
C GLU A 124 -1.10 17.22 -5.03
N GLN A 125 -0.86 17.53 -3.75
CA GLN A 125 0.46 17.95 -3.26
C GLN A 125 1.38 16.78 -2.96
N MET A 126 0.83 15.55 -2.89
CA MET A 126 1.61 14.31 -2.77
C MET A 126 1.94 13.82 -4.17
N PHE A 127 3.21 13.90 -4.53
CA PHE A 127 3.67 13.47 -5.85
C PHE A 127 4.49 12.21 -5.76
N LEU A 128 4.06 11.17 -6.45
CA LEU A 128 4.76 9.91 -6.72
C LEU A 128 4.91 8.94 -5.53
N PHE A 129 4.84 9.41 -4.27
CA PHE A 129 5.08 8.58 -3.09
C PHE A 129 4.11 8.89 -1.95
N TYR A 130 3.80 7.86 -1.14
CA TYR A 130 2.94 7.91 0.06
C TYR A 130 1.46 8.12 -0.21
N GLU A 131 1.01 8.07 -1.46
CA GLU A 131 -0.41 8.04 -1.80
C GLU A 131 -1.11 6.83 -1.16
N GLU A 132 -0.40 5.70 -1.06
CA GLU A 132 -0.89 4.49 -0.40
C GLU A 132 -1.09 4.70 1.10
N ALA A 133 -0.18 5.41 1.74
CA ALA A 133 -0.29 5.74 3.16
C ALA A 133 -1.46 6.70 3.42
N TYR A 134 -1.64 7.70 2.55
CA TYR A 134 -2.77 8.60 2.59
C TYR A 134 -4.10 7.87 2.39
N LEU A 135 -4.19 6.98 1.38
CA LEU A 135 -5.36 6.13 1.17
C LEU A 135 -5.67 5.29 2.40
N ALA A 136 -4.64 4.64 2.97
CA ALA A 136 -4.78 3.83 4.17
C ALA A 136 -5.32 4.61 5.36
N LYS A 137 -4.81 5.83 5.56
CA LYS A 137 -5.27 6.76 6.61
C LYS A 137 -6.74 7.11 6.41
N LYS A 138 -7.15 7.47 5.19
CA LYS A 138 -8.55 7.80 4.88
C LYS A 138 -9.50 6.62 5.10
N ILE A 139 -9.13 5.43 4.64
CA ILE A 139 -9.92 4.20 4.87
C ILE A 139 -10.06 3.94 6.37
N LYS A 140 -9.00 4.12 7.15
CA LYS A 140 -9.03 3.95 8.60
C LYS A 140 -9.90 5.00 9.29
N ASP A 141 -9.79 6.28 8.91
CA ASP A 141 -10.57 7.37 9.50
C ASP A 141 -12.08 7.20 9.27
N ASP A 142 -12.47 6.57 8.15
CA ASP A 142 -13.84 6.15 7.87
C ASP A 142 -14.25 4.85 8.62
N GLY A 143 -13.42 4.34 9.54
CA GLY A 143 -13.67 3.11 10.29
C GLY A 143 -13.63 1.84 9.44
N LYS A 144 -13.07 1.92 8.23
CA LYS A 144 -13.01 0.83 7.26
C LYS A 144 -11.62 0.17 7.25
N LYS A 145 -11.44 -0.89 6.44
CA LYS A 145 -10.21 -1.70 6.41
C LYS A 145 -9.78 -2.03 4.99
N ILE A 146 -8.47 -2.22 4.83
CA ILE A 146 -7.85 -2.82 3.65
C ILE A 146 -7.66 -4.31 3.93
N TYR A 147 -8.02 -5.15 2.95
CA TYR A 147 -7.88 -6.60 3.08
C TYR A 147 -6.87 -7.16 2.09
N TYR A 148 -5.83 -7.78 2.63
CA TYR A 148 -4.86 -8.54 1.86
C TYR A 148 -5.46 -9.90 1.48
N TYR A 149 -5.39 -10.24 0.18
CA TYR A 149 -5.85 -11.49 -0.39
C TYR A 149 -4.66 -12.34 -0.86
N LYS A 150 -4.38 -13.40 -0.12
CA LYS A 150 -3.25 -14.31 -0.37
C LYS A 150 -3.37 -15.07 -1.70
N ASN A 151 -4.59 -15.39 -2.11
CA ASN A 151 -4.91 -16.19 -3.29
C ASN A 151 -5.10 -15.37 -4.57
N ILE A 152 -5.08 -14.04 -4.50
CA ILE A 152 -5.02 -13.17 -5.67
C ILE A 152 -3.56 -12.81 -5.89
N ILE A 153 -2.99 -13.27 -7.00
CA ILE A 153 -1.55 -13.15 -7.29
C ILE A 153 -1.35 -12.23 -8.47
N VAL A 154 -0.49 -11.23 -8.30
CA VAL A 154 -0.09 -10.25 -9.31
C VAL A 154 1.43 -10.25 -9.40
N ASP A 155 1.98 -10.38 -10.60
CA ASP A 155 3.38 -10.11 -10.87
C ASP A 155 3.55 -8.62 -11.19
N HIS A 156 4.58 -8.00 -10.60
CA HIS A 156 4.99 -6.64 -10.87
C HIS A 156 6.40 -6.66 -11.46
N LYS A 157 6.51 -6.29 -12.72
CA LYS A 157 7.76 -6.44 -13.47
C LYS A 157 8.83 -5.45 -13.05
N GLU A 158 8.44 -4.33 -12.45
CA GLU A 158 9.34 -3.21 -12.08
C GLU A 158 10.17 -2.76 -13.29
N ASP A 159 9.55 -2.68 -14.47
CA ASP A 159 10.20 -2.29 -15.70
C ASP A 159 10.48 -0.77 -15.73
N GLY A 160 11.53 -0.38 -15.00
CA GLY A 160 12.49 0.61 -15.47
C GLY A 160 12.12 2.09 -15.48
N SER A 161 11.11 2.60 -14.77
CA SER A 161 11.06 4.07 -14.57
C SER A 161 11.92 4.54 -13.38
N MET A 162 12.41 3.63 -12.56
CA MET A 162 13.15 3.93 -11.31
C MET A 162 14.68 4.04 -11.49
N ASP A 163 15.28 3.46 -12.53
CA ASP A 163 16.74 3.45 -12.72
C ASP A 163 17.34 4.80 -13.19
N LEU A 164 16.50 5.73 -13.63
CA LEU A 164 16.96 7.00 -14.21
C LEU A 164 16.91 8.22 -13.25
N ALA A 165 16.38 8.07 -12.03
CA ALA A 165 16.01 9.21 -11.20
C ALA A 165 16.54 9.20 -9.74
N ASN A 166 17.61 8.51 -9.42
CA ASN A 166 18.03 8.24 -8.03
C ASN A 166 18.10 9.44 -7.06
N ILE A 167 18.41 10.65 -7.51
CA ILE A 167 18.53 11.83 -6.61
C ILE A 167 17.20 12.58 -6.50
N GLU A 168 16.51 12.81 -7.60
CA GLU A 168 15.20 13.49 -7.60
C GLU A 168 14.15 12.63 -6.91
N GLU A 169 14.18 11.33 -7.14
CA GLU A 169 13.28 10.36 -6.51
C GLU A 169 13.40 10.37 -4.98
N TYR A 170 14.63 10.39 -4.45
CA TYR A 170 14.84 10.47 -3.00
C TYR A 170 14.32 11.78 -2.40
N SER A 171 14.45 12.89 -3.10
CA SER A 171 13.90 14.18 -2.66
C SER A 171 12.36 14.13 -2.60
N HIS A 172 11.73 13.64 -3.67
CA HIS A 172 10.27 13.49 -3.70
C HIS A 172 9.74 12.53 -2.63
N LEU A 173 10.43 11.40 -2.43
CA LEU A 173 10.10 10.45 -1.35
C LEU A 173 10.14 11.10 0.02
N LYS A 174 11.22 11.86 0.31
CA LYS A 174 11.41 12.57 1.57
C LYS A 174 10.33 13.63 1.78
N ASP A 175 10.08 14.46 0.76
CA ASP A 175 9.14 15.59 0.86
C ASP A 175 7.70 15.09 1.00
N SER A 176 7.30 14.07 0.24
CA SER A 176 6.00 13.42 0.36
C SER A 176 5.80 12.77 1.74
N TYR A 177 6.85 12.15 2.31
CA TYR A 177 6.75 11.58 3.66
C TYR A 177 6.58 12.67 4.74
N ILE A 178 7.36 13.74 4.65
CA ILE A 178 7.26 14.85 5.60
C ILE A 178 5.87 15.48 5.52
N LEU A 179 5.38 15.72 4.31
CA LEU A 179 4.04 16.26 4.07
C LEU A 179 2.95 15.34 4.67
N TYR A 180 3.04 14.02 4.39
CA TYR A 180 2.13 13.03 4.94
C TYR A 180 2.11 13.07 6.47
N TYR A 181 3.27 12.99 7.09
CA TYR A 181 3.38 12.93 8.55
C TYR A 181 2.92 14.21 9.27
N GLU A 182 3.16 15.39 8.68
CA GLU A 182 2.78 16.68 9.30
C GLU A 182 1.31 17.05 9.10
N ARG A 183 0.66 16.46 8.09
CA ARG A 183 -0.72 16.80 7.73
C ARG A 183 -1.75 15.77 8.17
N TYR A 184 -1.36 14.50 8.22
CA TYR A 184 -2.27 13.37 8.44
C TYR A 184 -1.85 12.50 9.63
#